data_15bedeca28b89fe75bbefd07c994d2ba
#
_entry.id   15bedeca28b89fe75bbefd07c994d2ba
#
_cell.length_a   1.000
_cell.length_b   1.000
_cell.length_c   1.000
_cell.angle_alpha   90.00
_cell.angle_beta   90.00
_cell.angle_gamma   90.00
#
_symmetry.space_group_name_H-M   'P 1'
#
loop_
_entity.id
_entity.type
_entity.pdbx_description
1 polymer ?
#
loop_
_entity_poly.entity_id
_entity_poly.type
_entity_poly.pdbx_seq_one_letter_code
_entity_poly.pdbx_strand_id
1 'polypeptide(L)'
;MPNWTFLSNHGQVLLCIAHDPGVRLREIGEQVGITERAAHRIVGELVDAGYLERERMGRRNHSAFTTRRGLPDPLARESSIGDLLNVLVARP
;
A
#
# COMPACT_ATOMS: atom_id res chain seq x y z
N MET A 1 -23.21 -1.76 7.38
CA MET A 1 -21.92 -1.98 6.69
C MET A 1 -21.68 -3.44 6.45
N PRO A 2 -21.24 -3.83 5.28
CA PRO A 2 -20.86 -5.23 5.06
C PRO A 2 -19.64 -5.59 5.92
N ASN A 3 -19.47 -6.88 6.16
CA ASN A 3 -18.31 -7.37 6.89
C ASN A 3 -17.15 -7.77 5.97
N TRP A 4 -17.20 -7.31 4.74
CA TRP A 4 -16.16 -7.53 3.74
C TRP A 4 -15.78 -6.20 3.08
N THR A 5 -14.62 -6.17 2.43
CA THR A 5 -14.12 -4.99 1.72
C THR A 5 -13.70 -5.38 0.31
N PHE A 6 -13.75 -4.41 -0.61
CA PHE A 6 -13.28 -4.66 -1.98
C PHE A 6 -11.76 -4.81 -2.04
N LEU A 7 -11.05 -4.16 -1.14
CA LEU A 7 -9.59 -4.24 -1.13
C LEU A 7 -9.13 -5.14 -0.01
N SER A 8 -8.13 -5.96 -0.31
CA SER A 8 -7.43 -6.74 0.70
C SER A 8 -6.68 -5.82 1.65
N ASN A 9 -6.14 -6.38 2.72
CA ASN A 9 -5.29 -5.61 3.62
C ASN A 9 -4.08 -5.04 2.89
N HIS A 10 -3.53 -5.76 1.93
CA HIS A 10 -2.43 -5.26 1.11
C HIS A 10 -2.83 -4.01 0.32
N GLY A 11 -4.00 -4.03 -0.30
CA GLY A 11 -4.51 -2.87 -1.01
C GLY A 11 -4.75 -1.68 -0.10
N GLN A 12 -5.29 -1.93 1.09
CA GLN A 12 -5.54 -0.86 2.06
C GLN A 12 -4.24 -0.26 2.59
N VAL A 13 -3.21 -1.08 2.81
CA VAL A 13 -1.88 -0.60 3.20
C VAL A 13 -1.30 0.29 2.11
N LEU A 14 -1.43 -0.11 0.85
CA LEU A 14 -0.97 0.73 -0.27
C LEU A 14 -1.67 2.09 -0.26
N LEU A 15 -2.97 2.13 0.02
CA LEU A 15 -3.70 3.40 0.09
C LEU A 15 -3.20 4.29 1.23
N CYS A 16 -2.92 3.70 2.39
CA CYS A 16 -2.35 4.47 3.50
C CYS A 16 -1.05 5.15 3.08
N ILE A 17 -0.18 4.42 2.40
CA ILE A 17 1.11 4.95 1.95
C ILE A 17 0.91 5.99 0.84
N ALA A 18 -0.07 5.79 -0.02
CA ALA A 18 -0.36 6.75 -1.08
C ALA A 18 -0.82 8.09 -0.51
N HIS A 19 -1.58 8.07 0.58
CA HIS A 19 -2.02 9.29 1.25
C HIS A 19 -0.91 9.96 2.04
N ASP A 20 0.00 9.17 2.61
CA ASP A 20 1.11 9.68 3.41
C ASP A 20 2.32 8.76 3.26
N PRO A 21 3.25 9.09 2.34
CA PRO A 21 4.43 8.24 2.11
C PRO A 21 5.33 8.06 3.32
N GLY A 22 5.22 8.95 4.31
CA GLY A 22 5.98 8.85 5.56
C GLY A 22 5.21 8.20 6.70
N VAL A 23 4.05 7.59 6.42
CA VAL A 23 3.21 6.99 7.44
C VAL A 23 3.95 5.90 8.20
N ARG A 24 3.74 5.84 9.52
CA ARG A 24 4.39 4.85 10.38
C ARG A 24 3.58 3.57 10.40
N LEU A 25 4.27 2.45 10.67
CA LEU A 25 3.63 1.13 10.72
C LEU A 25 2.48 1.10 11.73
N ARG A 26 2.65 1.73 12.88
CA ARG A 26 1.58 1.78 13.87
C ARG A 26 0.34 2.50 13.33
N GLU A 27 0.56 3.59 12.62
CA GLU A 27 -0.53 4.36 12.02
C GLU A 27 -1.24 3.57 10.92
N ILE A 28 -0.47 2.83 10.11
CA ILE A 28 -1.07 1.93 9.11
C ILE A 28 -1.97 0.92 9.81
N GLY A 29 -1.47 0.31 10.87
CA GLY A 29 -2.25 -0.67 11.63
C GLY A 29 -3.56 -0.08 12.14
N GLU A 30 -3.51 1.13 12.68
CA GLU A 30 -4.70 1.81 13.18
C GLU A 30 -5.70 2.12 12.06
N GLN A 31 -5.23 2.59 10.92
CA GLN A 31 -6.11 2.94 9.81
C GLN A 31 -6.74 1.74 9.13
N VAL A 32 -5.98 0.67 8.99
CA VAL A 32 -6.45 -0.55 8.30
C VAL A 32 -7.21 -1.47 9.26
N GLY A 33 -6.95 -1.35 10.55
CA GLY A 33 -7.58 -2.22 11.55
C GLY A 33 -6.82 -3.52 11.75
N ILE A 34 -5.50 -3.47 11.62
CA ILE A 34 -4.61 -4.62 11.85
C ILE A 34 -3.54 -4.24 12.86
N THR A 35 -2.81 -5.25 13.34
CA THR A 35 -1.72 -4.98 14.28
C THR A 35 -0.55 -4.32 13.56
N GLU A 36 0.30 -3.65 14.33
CA GLU A 36 1.54 -3.09 13.78
C GLU A 36 2.42 -4.18 13.17
N ARG A 37 2.45 -5.35 13.83
CA ARG A 37 3.21 -6.50 13.33
C ARG A 37 2.70 -6.97 11.97
N ALA A 38 1.38 -7.04 11.80
CA ALA A 38 0.78 -7.40 10.52
C ALA A 38 1.08 -6.35 9.46
N ALA A 39 1.03 -5.07 9.82
CA ALA A 39 1.40 -3.98 8.91
C ALA A 39 2.85 -4.12 8.45
N HIS A 40 3.77 -4.43 9.36
CA HIS A 40 5.18 -4.66 9.03
C HIS A 40 5.34 -5.80 8.05
N ARG A 41 4.65 -6.91 8.28
CA ARG A 41 4.70 -8.07 7.39
C ARG A 41 4.19 -7.72 5.99
N ILE A 42 3.06 -7.02 5.91
CA ILE A 42 2.46 -6.65 4.62
C ILE A 42 3.36 -5.70 3.85
N VAL A 43 3.92 -4.69 4.51
CA VAL A 43 4.85 -3.76 3.86
C VAL A 43 6.06 -4.52 3.33
N GLY A 44 6.60 -5.46 4.11
CA GLY A 44 7.71 -6.31 3.66
C GLY A 44 7.35 -7.12 2.43
N GLU A 45 6.16 -7.69 2.39
CA GLU A 45 5.69 -8.46 1.23
C GLU A 45 5.55 -7.58 -0.01
N LEU A 46 5.08 -6.36 0.16
CA LEU A 46 4.95 -5.41 -0.95
C LEU A 46 6.32 -4.98 -1.48
N VAL A 47 7.27 -4.78 -0.60
CA VAL A 47 8.65 -4.46 -1.00
C VAL A 47 9.27 -5.64 -1.74
N ASP A 48 9.14 -6.84 -1.19
CA ASP A 48 9.71 -8.05 -1.79
C ASP A 48 9.13 -8.34 -3.16
N ALA A 49 7.85 -8.04 -3.35
CA ALA A 49 7.18 -8.23 -4.64
C ALA A 49 7.47 -7.09 -5.64
N GLY A 50 8.17 -6.06 -5.22
CA GLY A 50 8.56 -4.97 -6.11
C GLY A 50 7.52 -3.87 -6.29
N TYR A 51 6.52 -3.79 -5.42
CA TYR A 51 5.49 -2.74 -5.50
C TYR A 51 5.87 -1.50 -4.72
N LEU A 52 6.72 -1.62 -3.73
CA LEU A 52 7.19 -0.52 -2.90
C LEU A 52 8.70 -0.52 -2.83
N GLU A 53 9.28 0.67 -2.73
CA GLU A 53 10.66 0.85 -2.32
C GLU A 53 10.66 1.67 -1.05
N ARG A 54 11.51 1.31 -0.10
CA ARG A 54 11.65 2.06 1.14
C ARG A 54 12.98 2.78 1.14
N GLU A 55 12.90 4.10 1.30
CA GLU A 55 14.08 4.94 1.42
C GLU A 55 14.12 5.53 2.81
N ARG A 56 15.32 5.64 3.36
CA ARG A 56 15.50 6.31 4.62
C ARG A 56 15.81 7.78 4.37
N MET A 57 14.94 8.64 4.87
CA MET A 57 15.12 10.08 4.76
C MET A 57 15.30 10.65 6.17
N GLY A 58 16.56 10.84 6.55
CA GLY A 58 16.88 11.23 7.91
C GLY A 58 16.54 10.11 8.88
N ARG A 59 15.66 10.40 9.85
CA ARG A 59 15.23 9.43 10.86
C ARG A 59 13.95 8.70 10.47
N ARG A 60 13.35 9.05 9.34
CA ARG A 60 12.08 8.46 8.92
C ARG A 60 12.28 7.62 7.68
N ASN A 61 11.54 6.54 7.60
CA ASN A 61 11.42 5.79 6.37
C ASN A 61 10.40 6.47 5.47
N HIS A 62 10.69 6.49 4.19
CA HIS A 62 9.80 7.03 3.17
C HIS A 62 9.57 5.95 2.14
N SER A 63 8.31 5.72 1.79
CA SER A 63 7.97 4.69 0.82
C SER A 63 7.62 5.31 -0.52
N ALA A 64 8.07 4.70 -1.60
CA ALA A 64 7.75 5.10 -2.95
C ALA A 64 7.18 3.92 -3.71
N PHE A 65 6.27 4.18 -4.65
CA PHE A 65 5.62 3.13 -5.43
C PHE A 65 6.37 2.88 -6.73
N THR A 66 6.37 1.61 -7.12
CA THR A 66 6.76 1.21 -8.47
C THR A 66 5.48 1.20 -9.32
N THR A 67 5.12 2.34 -9.86
CA THR A 67 3.80 2.55 -10.49
C THR A 67 3.59 1.74 -11.76
N ARG A 68 4.66 1.28 -12.40
CA ARG A 68 4.55 0.52 -13.64
C ARG A 68 4.31 -0.96 -13.41
N ARG A 69 4.45 -1.43 -12.16
CA ARG A 69 4.29 -2.84 -11.86
C ARG A 69 2.85 -3.27 -12.08
N GLY A 70 2.67 -4.35 -12.85
CA GLY A 70 1.34 -4.90 -13.08
C GLY A 70 0.76 -5.55 -11.83
N LEU A 71 -0.56 -5.56 -11.75
CA LEU A 71 -1.23 -6.21 -10.63
C LEU A 71 -1.07 -7.72 -10.71
N PRO A 72 -0.93 -8.40 -9.55
CA PRO A 72 -0.77 -9.87 -9.54
C PRO A 72 -2.07 -10.61 -9.82
N ASP A 73 -3.18 -9.93 -9.74
CA ASP A 73 -4.51 -10.52 -9.88
C ASP A 73 -4.74 -10.93 -11.33
N PRO A 74 -5.13 -12.18 -11.62
CA PRO A 74 -5.26 -12.65 -13.00
C PRO A 74 -6.20 -11.83 -13.87
N LEU A 75 -7.28 -11.31 -13.31
CA LEU A 75 -8.26 -10.53 -14.07
C LEU A 75 -7.86 -9.07 -14.23
N ALA A 76 -6.78 -8.64 -13.62
CA ALA A 76 -6.34 -7.25 -13.64
C ALA A 76 -4.87 -7.09 -14.01
N ARG A 77 -4.27 -8.13 -14.60
CA ARG A 77 -2.82 -8.12 -14.84
C ARG A 77 -2.37 -7.10 -15.91
N GLU A 78 -3.29 -6.61 -16.72
CA GLU A 78 -2.98 -5.57 -17.71
C GLU A 78 -2.97 -4.16 -17.09
N SER A 79 -3.49 -4.02 -15.88
CA SER A 79 -3.48 -2.76 -15.14
C SER A 79 -2.27 -2.70 -14.22
N SER A 80 -1.76 -1.51 -14.00
CA SER A 80 -0.62 -1.30 -13.10
C SER A 80 -1.08 -0.81 -11.73
N ILE A 81 -0.16 -0.85 -10.76
CA ILE A 81 -0.40 -0.24 -9.46
C ILE A 81 -0.71 1.25 -9.61
N GLY A 82 -0.02 1.93 -10.53
CA GLY A 82 -0.30 3.34 -10.81
C GLY A 82 -1.73 3.57 -11.27
N ASP A 83 -2.25 2.71 -12.14
CA ASP A 83 -3.64 2.80 -12.60
C ASP A 83 -4.61 2.67 -11.43
N LEU A 84 -4.40 1.68 -10.58
CA LEU A 84 -5.26 1.45 -9.41
C LEU A 84 -5.24 2.65 -8.47
N LEU A 85 -4.07 3.18 -8.17
CA LEU A 85 -3.94 4.30 -7.26
C LEU A 85 -4.55 5.57 -7.85
N ASN A 86 -4.45 5.76 -9.16
CA ASN A 86 -5.07 6.91 -9.82
C ASN A 86 -6.59 6.92 -9.67
N VAL A 87 -7.21 5.75 -9.64
CA VAL A 87 -8.66 5.65 -9.46
C VAL A 87 -9.05 5.87 -8.00
N LEU A 88 -8.28 5.30 -7.06
CA LEU A 88 -8.69 5.21 -5.67
C LEU A 88 -8.25 6.39 -4.81
N VAL A 89 -7.14 7.04 -5.17
CA VAL A 89 -6.65 8.18 -4.41
C VAL A 89 -7.35 9.44 -4.89
N ALA A 90 -8.04 10.11 -3.97
CA ALA A 90 -8.79 11.32 -4.29
C ALA A 90 -7.86 12.41 -4.81
N ARG A 91 -8.37 13.20 -5.75
CA ARG A 91 -7.66 14.32 -6.29
C ARG A 91 -8.34 15.61 -5.97
N PRO A 92 -7.59 16.65 -5.66
CA PRO A 92 -8.16 17.98 -5.51
C PRO A 92 -8.72 18.48 -6.82
#